data_be83c41183c152a0cf7a04c15dbca817
#
_entry.id   be83c41183c152a0cf7a04c15dbca817
#
_cell.length_a   1.000
_cell.length_b   1.000
_cell.length_c   1.000
_cell.angle_alpha   90.00
_cell.angle_beta   90.00
_cell.angle_gamma   90.00
#
_symmetry.space_group_name_H-M   'P 1'
#
loop_
_entity.id
_entity.type
_entity.pdbx_description
1 polymer ?
#
loop_
_entity_poly.entity_id
_entity_poly.type
_entity_poly.pdbx_seq_one_letter_code
_entity_poly.pdbx_strand_id
1 'polypeptide(L)'
;TQGYSSAASDVYKRQKVNNKVKSGEVKEEETFEYDFQKKLADEELKASDLNGKAGISAQALPFYAGNKFYLIYLKTYSDVRMVAAPPSSIGKFGGETDNWMWPRHTCDFSVFRIYADANGEPAEYNENNVPLKAQKHLAISLKGINEGDYAMIMGFPGSTNRYLTQSEVKQRMHSTNEPRIRIRGVRQDVLKKEMAASD
;
A
#
# COMPACT_ATOMS: atom_id res chain seq x y z
N THR A 1 4.45 -0.23 -13.20
CA THR A 1 4.13 0.44 -11.93
C THR A 1 2.71 0.94 -12.03
N GLN A 2 1.80 0.41 -11.22
CA GLN A 2 0.40 0.84 -11.21
C GLN A 2 0.25 2.01 -10.24
N GLY A 3 -0.23 3.14 -10.73
CA GLY A 3 -0.62 4.27 -9.89
C GLY A 3 -2.09 4.12 -9.46
N TYR A 4 -2.37 4.19 -8.17
CA TYR A 4 -3.71 4.10 -7.63
C TYR A 4 -4.18 5.47 -7.17
N SER A 5 -5.38 5.85 -7.59
CA SER A 5 -6.12 6.96 -7.01
C SER A 5 -7.40 6.39 -6.38
N SER A 6 -7.57 6.55 -5.07
CA SER A 6 -8.81 6.14 -4.40
C SER A 6 -9.87 7.20 -4.57
N ALA A 7 -10.97 6.89 -5.21
CA ALA A 7 -12.18 7.69 -5.19
C ALA A 7 -13.25 6.93 -4.40
N ALA A 8 -13.78 7.56 -3.36
CA ALA A 8 -14.91 7.16 -2.52
C ALA A 8 -14.85 5.76 -1.87
N SER A 9 -14.83 5.74 -0.54
CA SER A 9 -15.09 4.53 0.24
C SER A 9 -16.52 4.57 0.75
N ASP A 10 -17.37 3.66 0.28
CA ASP A 10 -18.66 3.42 0.90
C ASP A 10 -18.53 2.42 2.03
N VAL A 11 -19.12 2.73 3.19
CA VAL A 11 -19.21 1.80 4.30
C VAL A 11 -20.19 0.70 3.94
N TYR A 12 -19.66 -0.44 3.54
CA TYR A 12 -20.47 -1.63 3.31
C TYR A 12 -21.02 -2.12 4.65
N LYS A 13 -22.33 -2.16 4.78
CA LYS A 13 -22.94 -2.53 6.06
C LYS A 13 -22.63 -3.99 6.37
N ARG A 14 -21.92 -4.24 7.50
CA ARG A 14 -21.69 -5.59 8.05
C ARG A 14 -22.95 -6.47 8.01
N GLN A 15 -24.13 -5.85 8.01
CA GLN A 15 -25.42 -6.56 7.96
C GLN A 15 -25.56 -7.44 6.70
N LYS A 16 -25.05 -7.01 5.53
CA LYS A 16 -25.09 -7.84 4.32
C LYS A 16 -24.18 -9.06 4.46
N VAL A 17 -22.97 -8.89 5.02
CA VAL A 17 -22.06 -10.00 5.30
C VAL A 17 -22.66 -10.94 6.35
N ASN A 18 -23.20 -10.41 7.43
CA ASN A 18 -23.88 -11.18 8.48
C ASN A 18 -25.09 -11.96 7.93
N ASN A 19 -25.81 -11.41 6.97
CA ASN A 19 -26.94 -12.13 6.35
C ASN A 19 -26.45 -13.33 5.55
N LYS A 20 -25.34 -13.22 4.82
CA LYS A 20 -24.71 -14.34 4.11
C LYS A 20 -24.21 -15.43 5.07
N VAL A 21 -23.65 -15.04 6.21
CA VAL A 21 -23.25 -15.99 7.27
C VAL A 21 -24.48 -16.67 7.89
N LYS A 22 -25.52 -15.91 8.23
CA LYS A 22 -26.75 -16.46 8.82
C LYS A 22 -27.53 -17.37 7.87
N SER A 23 -27.49 -17.10 6.57
CA SER A 23 -28.11 -17.96 5.57
C SER A 23 -27.31 -19.24 5.29
N GLY A 24 -26.11 -19.36 5.83
CA GLY A 24 -25.22 -20.50 5.56
C GLY A 24 -24.54 -20.45 4.20
N GLU A 25 -24.64 -19.31 3.49
CA GLU A 25 -23.96 -19.11 2.19
C GLU A 25 -22.43 -19.08 2.36
N VAL A 26 -21.95 -18.60 3.52
CA VAL A 26 -20.52 -18.49 3.86
C VAL A 26 -20.32 -18.69 5.35
N LYS A 27 -19.21 -19.30 5.76
CA LYS A 27 -18.80 -19.37 7.17
C LYS A 27 -18.16 -18.06 7.61
N GLU A 28 -18.18 -17.76 8.91
CA GLU A 28 -17.62 -16.52 9.44
C GLU A 28 -16.13 -16.38 9.14
N GLU A 29 -15.38 -17.48 9.24
CA GLU A 29 -13.94 -17.50 8.93
C GLU A 29 -13.65 -17.18 7.46
N GLU A 30 -14.48 -17.65 6.55
CA GLU A 30 -14.36 -17.45 5.10
C GLU A 30 -14.57 -15.99 4.71
N THR A 31 -15.21 -15.17 5.55
CA THR A 31 -15.42 -13.73 5.27
C THR A 31 -14.10 -12.93 5.24
N PHE A 32 -13.03 -13.47 5.79
CA PHE A 32 -11.69 -12.90 5.76
C PHE A 32 -10.86 -13.40 4.57
N GLU A 33 -11.35 -14.36 3.82
CA GLU A 33 -10.66 -14.89 2.66
C GLU A 33 -10.76 -13.96 1.46
N TYR A 34 -9.70 -13.94 0.68
CA TYR A 34 -9.60 -13.09 -0.51
C TYR A 34 -10.73 -13.35 -1.52
N ASP A 35 -11.07 -14.63 -1.75
CA ASP A 35 -12.08 -15.00 -2.75
C ASP A 35 -13.47 -14.51 -2.37
N PHE A 36 -13.84 -14.58 -1.10
CA PHE A 36 -15.09 -14.01 -0.61
C PHE A 36 -15.11 -12.49 -0.78
N GLN A 37 -14.04 -11.81 -0.37
CA GLN A 37 -13.92 -10.36 -0.47
C GLN A 37 -13.97 -9.88 -1.92
N LYS A 38 -13.31 -10.61 -2.82
CA LYS A 38 -13.34 -10.34 -4.25
C LYS A 38 -14.73 -10.51 -4.83
N LYS A 39 -15.40 -11.65 -4.56
CA LYS A 39 -16.78 -11.90 -5.01
C LYS A 39 -17.73 -10.81 -4.55
N LEU A 40 -17.63 -10.40 -3.29
CA LEU A 40 -18.43 -9.32 -2.71
C LEU A 40 -18.21 -8.00 -3.44
N ALA A 41 -16.95 -7.64 -3.70
CA ALA A 41 -16.59 -6.43 -4.41
C ALA A 41 -17.08 -6.43 -5.86
N ASP A 42 -16.97 -7.57 -6.55
CA ASP A 42 -17.42 -7.73 -7.94
C ASP A 42 -18.95 -7.63 -8.04
N GLU A 43 -19.69 -8.21 -7.09
CA GLU A 43 -21.16 -8.10 -7.03
C GLU A 43 -21.60 -6.64 -6.86
N GLU A 44 -20.97 -5.90 -5.95
CA GLU A 44 -21.32 -4.50 -5.69
C GLU A 44 -20.89 -3.58 -6.85
N LEU A 45 -19.73 -3.85 -7.46
CA LEU A 45 -19.30 -3.08 -8.63
C LEU A 45 -20.27 -3.27 -9.80
N LYS A 46 -20.74 -4.50 -10.06
CA LYS A 46 -21.74 -4.78 -11.10
C LYS A 46 -23.06 -4.04 -10.88
N ALA A 47 -23.45 -3.84 -9.63
CA ALA A 47 -24.67 -3.13 -9.26
C ALA A 47 -24.52 -1.60 -9.26
N SER A 48 -23.29 -1.09 -9.40
CA SER A 48 -22.98 0.35 -9.34
C SER A 48 -22.99 1.01 -10.71
N ASP A 49 -23.12 2.33 -10.74
CA ASP A 49 -22.96 3.16 -11.94
C ASP A 49 -21.51 3.27 -12.45
N LEU A 50 -20.56 2.68 -11.71
CA LEU A 50 -19.16 2.58 -12.07
C LEU A 50 -18.82 1.35 -12.89
N ASN A 51 -19.76 0.43 -13.01
CA ASN A 51 -19.56 -0.81 -13.77
C ASN A 51 -19.20 -0.52 -15.24
N GLY A 52 -18.16 -1.17 -15.73
CA GLY A 52 -17.70 -1.02 -17.11
C GLY A 52 -16.93 0.26 -17.43
N LYS A 53 -16.73 1.17 -16.48
CA LYS A 53 -15.86 2.34 -16.67
C LYS A 53 -14.39 1.94 -16.70
N ALA A 54 -13.61 2.61 -17.56
CA ALA A 54 -12.18 2.32 -17.75
C ALA A 54 -11.38 2.43 -16.44
N GLY A 55 -10.54 1.44 -16.18
CA GLY A 55 -9.64 1.39 -15.03
C GLY A 55 -10.33 1.25 -13.67
N ILE A 56 -11.66 1.10 -13.61
CA ILE A 56 -12.37 0.96 -12.35
C ILE A 56 -12.35 -0.50 -11.86
N SER A 57 -12.00 -0.66 -10.60
CA SER A 57 -12.12 -1.92 -9.86
C SER A 57 -12.66 -1.65 -8.47
N ALA A 58 -13.12 -2.70 -7.79
CA ALA A 58 -13.58 -2.62 -6.41
C ALA A 58 -12.82 -3.62 -5.52
N GLN A 59 -12.66 -3.27 -4.26
CA GLN A 59 -12.11 -4.14 -3.23
C GLN A 59 -13.00 -4.05 -1.99
N ALA A 60 -13.36 -5.19 -1.43
CA ALA A 60 -14.03 -5.25 -0.14
C ALA A 60 -13.00 -5.63 0.93
N LEU A 61 -12.80 -4.78 1.92
CA LEU A 61 -11.79 -4.98 2.96
C LEU A 61 -12.43 -4.99 4.35
N PRO A 62 -12.08 -5.98 5.19
CA PRO A 62 -12.48 -6.00 6.59
C PRO A 62 -11.63 -5.03 7.41
N PHE A 63 -12.28 -4.21 8.22
CA PHE A 63 -11.67 -3.29 9.16
C PHE A 63 -12.11 -3.62 10.59
N TYR A 64 -11.31 -3.20 11.57
CA TYR A 64 -11.60 -3.40 13.00
C TYR A 64 -11.91 -4.86 13.34
N ALA A 65 -11.00 -5.77 12.93
CA ALA A 65 -11.16 -7.21 13.11
C ALA A 65 -12.50 -7.76 12.55
N GLY A 66 -12.92 -7.29 11.38
CA GLY A 66 -14.17 -7.71 10.72
C GLY A 66 -15.44 -7.05 11.25
N ASN A 67 -15.32 -6.10 12.18
CA ASN A 67 -16.49 -5.36 12.69
C ASN A 67 -17.13 -4.43 11.64
N LYS A 68 -16.35 -4.01 10.64
CA LYS A 68 -16.83 -3.24 9.50
C LYS A 68 -16.18 -3.76 8.22
N PHE A 69 -16.94 -3.73 7.14
CA PHE A 69 -16.44 -3.93 5.79
C PHE A 69 -16.53 -2.61 5.04
N TYR A 70 -15.47 -2.27 4.33
CA TYR A 70 -15.45 -1.12 3.44
C TYR A 70 -15.34 -1.61 2.00
N LEU A 71 -16.17 -1.05 1.15
CA LEU A 71 -16.04 -1.21 -0.30
C LEU A 71 -15.25 -0.01 -0.82
N ILE A 72 -14.12 -0.29 -1.44
CA ILE A 72 -13.20 0.73 -1.94
C ILE A 72 -13.19 0.63 -3.45
N TYR A 73 -13.62 1.68 -4.13
CA TYR A 73 -13.51 1.79 -5.58
C TYR A 73 -12.16 2.41 -5.94
N LEU A 74 -11.46 1.76 -6.85
CA LEU A 74 -10.15 2.18 -7.32
C LEU A 74 -10.24 2.57 -8.79
N LYS A 75 -9.66 3.72 -9.16
CA LYS A 75 -9.41 4.09 -10.55
C LYS A 75 -7.92 3.95 -10.82
N THR A 76 -7.56 3.00 -11.68
CA THR A 76 -6.18 2.64 -11.97
C THR A 76 -5.74 3.26 -13.29
N TYR A 77 -4.59 3.92 -13.28
CA TYR A 77 -3.93 4.45 -14.46
C TYR A 77 -2.67 3.62 -14.73
N SER A 78 -2.52 3.10 -15.95
CA SER A 78 -1.39 2.26 -16.34
C SER A 78 -0.23 3.05 -16.98
N ASP A 79 -0.50 4.18 -17.62
CA ASP A 79 0.54 5.03 -18.20
C ASP A 79 1.16 5.95 -17.13
N VAL A 80 2.17 5.43 -16.45
CA VAL A 80 2.92 6.14 -15.40
C VAL A 80 4.38 6.26 -15.81
N ARG A 81 4.86 7.50 -15.98
CA ARG A 81 6.21 7.78 -16.47
C ARG A 81 7.06 8.39 -15.38
N MET A 82 8.32 7.94 -15.28
CA MET A 82 9.29 8.52 -14.37
C MET A 82 9.72 9.90 -14.89
N VAL A 83 9.68 10.89 -14.00
CA VAL A 83 10.10 12.27 -14.29
C VAL A 83 11.51 12.52 -13.77
N ALA A 84 11.79 12.12 -12.53
CA ALA A 84 13.08 12.32 -11.90
C ALA A 84 13.31 11.33 -10.74
N ALA A 85 14.57 11.01 -10.51
CA ALA A 85 15.06 10.36 -9.30
C ALA A 85 16.46 10.90 -9.00
N PRO A 86 16.86 11.07 -7.73
CA PRO A 86 18.20 11.47 -7.40
C PRO A 86 19.20 10.35 -7.72
N PRO A 87 20.47 10.66 -8.01
CA PRO A 87 21.52 9.66 -8.11
C PRO A 87 21.78 8.98 -6.75
N SER A 88 22.31 7.76 -6.77
CA SER A 88 22.57 6.96 -5.56
C SER A 88 23.44 7.69 -4.53
N SER A 89 24.33 8.57 -4.99
CA SER A 89 25.18 9.42 -4.12
C SER A 89 24.39 10.42 -3.26
N ILE A 90 23.16 10.75 -3.65
CA ILE A 90 22.24 11.56 -2.86
C ILE A 90 21.25 10.66 -2.13
N GLY A 91 20.76 9.61 -2.81
CA GLY A 91 19.78 8.68 -2.24
C GLY A 91 20.27 7.99 -0.97
N LYS A 92 21.57 7.67 -0.90
CA LYS A 92 22.19 6.92 0.20
C LYS A 92 23.54 7.51 0.62
N PHE A 93 23.58 8.80 0.90
CA PHE A 93 24.86 9.46 1.25
C PHE A 93 25.44 9.01 2.61
N GLY A 94 24.65 8.43 3.49
CA GLY A 94 25.09 7.79 4.74
C GLY A 94 25.26 6.27 4.68
N GLY A 95 25.12 5.65 3.49
CA GLY A 95 25.21 4.20 3.30
C GLY A 95 24.03 3.43 3.90
N GLU A 96 24.16 2.10 4.00
CA GLU A 96 23.09 1.24 4.51
C GLU A 96 22.89 1.35 6.02
N THR A 97 23.95 1.60 6.78
CA THR A 97 23.88 1.70 8.24
C THR A 97 22.98 2.86 8.66
N ASP A 98 23.20 4.04 8.08
CA ASP A 98 22.49 5.26 8.45
C ASP A 98 21.07 5.32 7.87
N ASN A 99 20.68 4.37 7.02
CA ASN A 99 19.31 4.20 6.56
C ASN A 99 18.37 3.67 7.67
N TRP A 100 18.90 2.96 8.66
CA TRP A 100 18.11 2.33 9.74
C TRP A 100 18.29 3.01 11.10
N MET A 101 19.16 4.00 11.17
CA MET A 101 19.44 4.75 12.40
C MET A 101 18.89 6.17 12.30
N TRP A 102 18.71 6.79 13.44
CA TRP A 102 18.42 8.22 13.53
C TRP A 102 19.67 8.97 14.03
N PRO A 103 20.03 10.12 13.44
CA PRO A 103 19.41 10.77 12.28
C PRO A 103 19.65 10.00 10.97
N ARG A 104 18.70 10.13 10.03
CA ARG A 104 18.76 9.47 8.72
C ARG A 104 19.64 10.27 7.76
N HIS A 105 20.52 9.56 7.05
CA HIS A 105 21.40 10.15 6.01
C HIS A 105 21.06 9.55 4.65
N THR A 106 19.79 9.69 4.28
CA THR A 106 19.25 9.27 2.99
C THR A 106 18.30 10.33 2.45
N CYS A 107 18.26 10.48 1.12
CA CYS A 107 17.32 11.32 0.41
C CYS A 107 16.89 10.61 -0.88
N ASP A 108 16.30 9.43 -0.71
CA ASP A 108 15.82 8.60 -1.81
C ASP A 108 14.36 8.91 -2.09
N PHE A 109 14.11 9.49 -3.25
CA PHE A 109 12.77 9.75 -3.74
C PHE A 109 12.71 9.54 -5.24
N SER A 110 11.52 9.36 -5.77
CA SER A 110 11.27 9.38 -7.20
C SER A 110 9.99 10.14 -7.51
N VAL A 111 9.99 10.81 -8.63
CA VAL A 111 8.85 11.59 -9.11
C VAL A 111 8.31 10.91 -10.36
N PHE A 112 7.03 10.58 -10.32
CA PHE A 112 6.31 10.00 -11.44
C PHE A 112 5.18 10.94 -11.88
N ARG A 113 4.85 10.86 -13.17
CA ARG A 113 3.71 11.57 -13.74
C ARG A 113 2.76 10.57 -14.36
N ILE A 114 1.48 10.73 -14.04
CA ILE A 114 0.39 9.93 -14.61
C ILE A 114 -0.04 10.57 -15.92
N TYR A 115 -0.21 9.74 -16.95
CA TYR A 115 -0.77 10.12 -18.23
C TYR A 115 -2.11 9.43 -18.45
N ALA A 116 -2.98 10.08 -19.19
CA ALA A 116 -4.33 9.64 -19.50
C ALA A 116 -4.64 9.96 -20.96
N ASP A 117 -5.77 9.48 -21.46
CA ASP A 117 -6.27 9.91 -22.75
C ASP A 117 -6.64 11.41 -22.76
N ALA A 118 -7.05 11.93 -23.89
CA ALA A 118 -7.42 13.33 -24.05
C ALA A 118 -8.61 13.76 -23.16
N ASN A 119 -9.42 12.82 -22.69
CA ASN A 119 -10.57 13.05 -21.81
C ASN A 119 -10.22 12.89 -20.33
N GLY A 120 -8.97 12.50 -20.00
CA GLY A 120 -8.53 12.24 -18.64
C GLY A 120 -8.91 10.84 -18.13
N GLU A 121 -9.31 9.94 -19.02
CA GLU A 121 -9.62 8.56 -18.66
C GLU A 121 -8.38 7.65 -18.71
N PRO A 122 -8.33 6.58 -17.88
CA PRO A 122 -7.26 5.61 -17.91
C PRO A 122 -7.08 5.00 -19.30
N ALA A 123 -5.85 4.95 -19.78
CA ALA A 123 -5.49 4.38 -21.05
C ALA A 123 -4.16 3.62 -20.93
N GLU A 124 -3.94 2.63 -21.79
CA GLU A 124 -2.64 2.02 -21.97
C GLU A 124 -1.65 3.04 -22.54
N TYR A 125 -0.35 2.74 -22.42
CA TYR A 125 0.70 3.61 -22.93
C TYR A 125 0.44 3.99 -24.40
N ASN A 126 0.45 5.30 -24.66
CA ASN A 126 0.36 5.85 -25.98
C ASN A 126 1.11 7.19 -26.02
N GLU A 127 1.81 7.48 -27.11
CA GLU A 127 2.55 8.75 -27.28
C GLU A 127 1.63 9.96 -27.26
N ASN A 128 0.37 9.80 -27.68
CA ASN A 128 -0.64 10.87 -27.69
C ASN A 128 -1.32 11.09 -26.32
N ASN A 129 -1.03 10.25 -25.32
CA ASN A 129 -1.56 10.47 -23.99
C ASN A 129 -1.01 11.77 -23.40
N VAL A 130 -1.86 12.47 -22.66
CA VAL A 130 -1.55 13.75 -22.04
C VAL A 130 -1.38 13.61 -20.53
N PRO A 131 -0.59 14.49 -19.89
CA PRO A 131 -0.49 14.49 -18.43
C PRO A 131 -1.87 14.62 -17.78
N LEU A 132 -2.17 13.74 -16.82
CA LEU A 132 -3.42 13.79 -16.08
C LEU A 132 -3.52 15.12 -15.34
N LYS A 133 -4.59 15.86 -15.59
CA LYS A 133 -4.87 17.13 -14.89
C LYS A 133 -5.40 16.82 -13.48
N ALA A 134 -4.61 17.12 -12.47
CA ALA A 134 -5.02 16.95 -11.09
C ALA A 134 -6.18 17.90 -10.73
N GLN A 135 -7.19 17.38 -10.04
CA GLN A 135 -8.29 18.20 -9.51
C GLN A 135 -7.81 19.12 -8.37
N LYS A 136 -6.88 18.62 -7.55
CA LYS A 136 -6.22 19.36 -6.48
C LYS A 136 -4.76 18.92 -6.39
N HIS A 137 -3.93 19.78 -5.87
CA HIS A 137 -2.53 19.50 -5.54
C HIS A 137 -2.24 19.97 -4.12
N LEU A 138 -1.24 19.36 -3.52
CA LEU A 138 -0.71 19.79 -2.22
C LEU A 138 0.23 20.98 -2.46
N ALA A 139 0.04 22.03 -1.69
CA ALA A 139 0.96 23.18 -1.72
C ALA A 139 2.29 22.79 -1.08
N ILE A 140 3.39 23.18 -1.75
CA ILE A 140 4.72 22.98 -1.21
C ILE A 140 5.05 24.18 -0.29
N SER A 141 5.36 23.90 0.98
CA SER A 141 5.79 24.90 1.94
C SER A 141 7.31 24.88 2.09
N LEU A 142 7.94 26.03 1.93
CA LEU A 142 9.36 26.23 2.19
C LEU A 142 9.64 26.81 3.59
N LYS A 143 8.62 26.98 4.43
CA LYS A 143 8.77 27.50 5.80
C LYS A 143 9.48 26.54 6.75
N GLY A 144 9.58 25.27 6.37
CA GLY A 144 10.02 24.21 7.29
C GLY A 144 8.96 23.88 8.34
N ILE A 145 9.36 23.16 9.37
CA ILE A 145 8.55 22.77 10.51
C ILE A 145 9.33 23.07 11.79
N ASN A 146 8.62 23.42 12.86
CA ASN A 146 9.20 23.61 14.20
C ASN A 146 8.77 22.46 15.12
N GLU A 147 9.44 22.36 16.26
CA GLU A 147 9.02 21.43 17.31
C GLU A 147 7.60 21.78 17.78
N GLY A 148 6.73 20.75 17.83
CA GLY A 148 5.32 20.92 18.17
C GLY A 148 4.38 21.17 17.00
N ASP A 149 4.89 21.41 15.79
CA ASP A 149 4.03 21.51 14.60
C ASP A 149 3.42 20.16 14.24
N TYR A 150 2.21 20.21 13.67
CA TYR A 150 1.58 18.99 13.16
C TYR A 150 2.27 18.51 11.90
N ALA A 151 2.65 17.23 11.88
CA ALA A 151 3.22 16.55 10.71
C ALA A 151 2.52 15.23 10.45
N MET A 152 2.29 14.89 9.20
CA MET A 152 1.64 13.66 8.77
C MET A 152 2.33 13.11 7.53
N ILE A 153 2.50 11.79 7.50
CA ILE A 153 2.94 11.05 6.31
C ILE A 153 1.74 10.31 5.74
N MET A 154 1.47 10.48 4.44
CA MET A 154 0.49 9.71 3.71
C MET A 154 1.18 8.62 2.90
N GLY A 155 0.65 7.41 2.96
CA GLY A 155 1.20 6.27 2.23
C GLY A 155 0.52 4.96 2.60
N PHE A 156 1.07 3.87 2.07
CA PHE A 156 0.58 2.51 2.32
C PHE A 156 1.63 1.73 3.11
N PRO A 157 1.64 1.82 4.46
CA PRO A 157 2.54 1.03 5.28
C PRO A 157 2.24 -0.47 5.12
N GLY A 158 3.26 -1.31 5.21
CA GLY A 158 3.10 -2.75 5.11
C GLY A 158 2.22 -3.30 6.23
N SER A 159 2.65 -3.15 7.47
CA SER A 159 1.86 -3.51 8.65
C SER A 159 2.37 -2.79 9.89
N THR A 160 1.44 -2.35 10.71
CA THR A 160 1.76 -1.77 12.03
C THR A 160 0.80 -2.36 13.06
N ASN A 161 1.36 -3.00 14.07
CA ASN A 161 0.59 -3.48 15.22
C ASN A 161 0.78 -2.49 16.37
N ARG A 162 -0.31 -1.88 16.77
CA ARG A 162 -0.38 -1.02 17.95
C ARG A 162 -1.13 -1.75 19.06
N TYR A 163 -0.89 -1.33 20.29
CA TYR A 163 -1.64 -1.81 21.45
C TYR A 163 -1.56 -3.32 21.67
N LEU A 164 -0.38 -3.90 21.48
CA LEU A 164 -0.11 -5.29 21.81
C LEU A 164 -0.06 -5.46 23.33
N THR A 165 -0.59 -6.58 23.80
CA THR A 165 -0.41 -6.99 25.22
C THR A 165 1.04 -7.36 25.49
N GLN A 166 1.44 -7.35 26.78
CA GLN A 166 2.78 -7.80 27.18
C GLN A 166 3.08 -9.23 26.70
N SER A 167 2.08 -10.12 26.74
CA SER A 167 2.22 -11.50 26.31
C SER A 167 2.50 -11.60 24.81
N GLU A 168 1.80 -10.83 23.99
CA GLU A 168 2.02 -10.78 22.54
C GLU A 168 3.39 -10.22 22.19
N VAL A 169 3.87 -9.20 22.92
CA VAL A 169 5.22 -8.65 22.73
C VAL A 169 6.26 -9.73 23.05
N LYS A 170 6.13 -10.43 24.18
CA LYS A 170 7.02 -11.53 24.57
C LYS A 170 7.01 -12.66 23.53
N GLN A 171 5.83 -13.07 23.08
CA GLN A 171 5.70 -14.09 22.04
C GLN A 171 6.41 -13.65 20.75
N ARG A 172 6.23 -12.41 20.32
CA ARG A 172 6.90 -11.87 19.13
C ARG A 172 8.43 -11.88 19.30
N MET A 173 8.94 -11.47 20.45
CA MET A 173 10.36 -11.46 20.71
C MET A 173 10.96 -12.88 20.67
N HIS A 174 10.41 -13.82 21.44
CA HIS A 174 11.01 -15.13 21.65
C HIS A 174 10.62 -16.16 20.56
N SER A 175 9.36 -16.18 20.15
CA SER A 175 8.89 -17.20 19.21
C SER A 175 9.03 -16.78 17.73
N THR A 176 9.14 -15.48 17.45
CA THR A 176 9.22 -14.98 16.07
C THR A 176 10.57 -14.37 15.76
N ASN A 177 11.04 -13.40 16.55
CA ASN A 177 12.23 -12.62 16.22
C ASN A 177 13.52 -13.42 16.44
N GLU A 178 13.67 -14.07 17.59
CA GLU A 178 14.89 -14.84 17.89
C GLU A 178 15.16 -15.95 16.87
N PRO A 179 14.22 -16.83 16.51
CA PRO A 179 14.42 -17.82 15.46
C PRO A 179 14.76 -17.19 14.10
N ARG A 180 14.09 -16.09 13.75
CA ARG A 180 14.36 -15.39 12.49
C ARG A 180 15.77 -14.81 12.44
N ILE A 181 16.21 -14.15 13.51
CA ILE A 181 17.56 -13.58 13.60
C ILE A 181 18.60 -14.70 13.45
N ARG A 182 18.44 -15.81 14.18
CA ARG A 182 19.36 -16.94 14.12
C ARG A 182 19.42 -17.55 12.70
N ILE A 183 18.28 -17.88 12.12
CA ILE A 183 18.22 -18.51 10.79
C ILE A 183 18.76 -17.57 9.71
N ARG A 184 18.36 -16.29 9.75
CA ARG A 184 18.86 -15.30 8.80
C ARG A 184 20.35 -15.01 8.97
N GLY A 185 20.86 -15.01 10.20
CA GLY A 185 22.29 -14.88 10.47
C GLY A 185 23.09 -15.98 9.78
N VAL A 186 22.75 -17.26 10.02
CA VAL A 186 23.39 -18.39 9.36
C VAL A 186 23.32 -18.26 7.83
N ARG A 187 22.15 -17.94 7.29
CA ARG A 187 22.00 -17.72 5.83
C ARG A 187 22.92 -16.61 5.32
N GLN A 188 22.98 -15.50 6.01
CA GLN A 188 23.82 -14.37 5.62
C GLN A 188 25.31 -14.70 5.68
N ASP A 189 25.75 -15.47 6.68
CA ASP A 189 27.14 -15.89 6.79
C ASP A 189 27.56 -16.80 5.62
N VAL A 190 26.68 -17.73 5.23
CA VAL A 190 26.90 -18.56 4.04
C VAL A 190 27.00 -17.70 2.79
N LEU A 191 26.03 -16.81 2.57
CA LEU A 191 26.01 -15.93 1.40
C LEU A 191 27.26 -15.02 1.34
N LYS A 192 27.67 -14.41 2.47
CA LYS A 192 28.87 -13.58 2.54
C LYS A 192 30.13 -14.35 2.20
N LYS A 193 30.24 -15.60 2.69
CA LYS A 193 31.37 -16.47 2.38
C LYS A 193 31.48 -16.75 0.88
N GLU A 194 30.37 -17.10 0.26
CA GLU A 194 30.34 -17.40 -1.19
C GLU A 194 30.58 -16.12 -2.03
N MET A 195 30.00 -14.99 -1.64
CA MET A 195 30.22 -13.72 -2.31
C MET A 195 31.67 -13.24 -2.20
N ALA A 196 32.33 -13.49 -1.06
CA ALA A 196 33.75 -13.13 -0.87
C ALA A 196 34.71 -14.07 -1.63
N ALA A 197 34.26 -15.23 -2.07
CA ALA A 197 35.04 -16.17 -2.88
C ALA A 197 34.85 -15.95 -4.40
N SER A 198 33.96 -15.05 -4.80
CA SER A 198 33.71 -14.67 -6.19
C SER A 198 34.26 -13.25 -6.43
N ASP A 199 35.18 -13.13 -7.41
CA ASP A 199 35.67 -11.84 -7.91
C ASP A 199 34.59 -11.06 -8.64
#